data_0238ce80d2a5c79e226cb99ba7a4da1f
#
_entry.id   0238ce80d2a5c79e226cb99ba7a4da1f
#
_cell.length_a   1.000
_cell.length_b   1.000
_cell.length_c   1.000
_cell.angle_alpha   90.00
_cell.angle_beta   90.00
_cell.angle_gamma   90.00
#
_symmetry.space_group_name_H-M   'P 1'
#
loop_
_entity.id
_entity.type
_entity.pdbx_description
1 polymer ?
#
loop_
_entity_poly.entity_id
_entity_poly.type
_entity_poly.pdbx_seq_one_letter_code
_entity_poly.pdbx_strand_id
1 'polypeptide(L)'
;MIAKSFCEQFIKKYSTAVRVAIALDLMKRYDMSQFQAAKLVNLPQPLLHYALHKKRRIRNLEKLLSDAAALETIRYFSERVARGERLSMCEICTSLRKLVERDTQKL
;
A
#
# COMPACT_ATOMS: atom_id res chain seq x y z
N MET A 1 -5.21 20.71 -22.29
CA MET A 1 -5.28 19.51 -21.45
C MET A 1 -4.22 19.58 -20.35
N ILE A 2 -4.63 19.34 -19.12
CA ILE A 2 -3.71 19.37 -17.99
C ILE A 2 -3.28 17.94 -17.68
N ALA A 3 -1.96 17.70 -17.70
CA ALA A 3 -1.43 16.38 -17.37
C ALA A 3 -1.58 16.09 -15.88
N LYS A 4 -1.81 14.83 -15.52
CA LYS A 4 -1.87 14.43 -14.12
C LYS A 4 -0.48 14.50 -13.49
N SER A 5 -0.42 15.00 -12.25
CA SER A 5 0.82 14.98 -11.49
C SER A 5 1.19 13.54 -11.14
N PHE A 6 2.45 13.33 -10.75
CA PHE A 6 2.91 12.02 -10.29
C PHE A 6 2.05 11.51 -9.12
N CYS A 7 1.76 12.37 -8.16
CA CYS A 7 0.95 12.00 -6.99
C CYS A 7 -0.45 11.56 -7.37
N GLU A 8 -1.09 12.25 -8.31
CA GLU A 8 -2.42 11.85 -8.78
C GLU A 8 -2.41 10.48 -9.41
N GLN A 9 -1.41 10.19 -10.24
CA GLN A 9 -1.26 8.89 -10.87
C GLN A 9 -1.01 7.80 -9.83
N PHE A 10 -0.15 8.08 -8.86
CA PHE A 10 0.18 7.14 -7.80
C PHE A 10 -1.06 6.80 -6.97
N ILE A 11 -1.79 7.81 -6.52
CA ILE A 11 -2.99 7.59 -5.70
C ILE A 11 -3.99 6.72 -6.45
N LYS A 12 -4.21 7.01 -7.72
CA LYS A 12 -5.18 6.26 -8.53
C LYS A 12 -4.77 4.79 -8.71
N LYS A 13 -3.47 4.53 -8.96
CA LYS A 13 -2.99 3.19 -9.31
C LYS A 13 -2.57 2.35 -8.11
N TYR A 14 -2.03 2.96 -7.08
CA TYR A 14 -1.33 2.24 -6.01
C TYR A 14 -1.88 2.44 -4.60
N SER A 15 -2.74 3.42 -4.38
CA SER A 15 -3.19 3.74 -3.01
C SER A 15 -3.79 2.54 -2.30
N THR A 16 -4.72 1.85 -2.92
CA THR A 16 -5.36 0.67 -2.32
C THR A 16 -4.35 -0.46 -2.10
N ALA A 17 -3.49 -0.72 -3.10
CA ALA A 17 -2.47 -1.76 -2.99
C ALA A 17 -1.51 -1.51 -1.84
N VAL A 18 -1.06 -0.27 -1.67
CA VAL A 18 -0.16 0.11 -0.58
C VAL A 18 -0.83 -0.10 0.78
N ARG A 19 -2.07 0.35 0.93
CA ARG A 19 -2.80 0.20 2.19
C ARG A 19 -3.01 -1.27 2.52
N VAL A 20 -3.37 -2.08 1.54
CA VAL A 20 -3.55 -3.53 1.74
C VAL A 20 -2.22 -4.17 2.13
N ALA A 21 -1.12 -3.82 1.44
CA ALA A 21 0.20 -4.38 1.75
C ALA A 21 0.62 -4.06 3.19
N ILE A 22 0.42 -2.82 3.63
CA ILE A 22 0.73 -2.41 5.01
C ILE A 22 -0.15 -3.19 5.99
N ALA A 23 -1.45 -3.32 5.70
CA ALA A 23 -2.37 -4.05 6.59
C ALA A 23 -1.98 -5.51 6.72
N LEU A 24 -1.61 -6.17 5.62
CA LEU A 24 -1.15 -7.56 5.66
C LEU A 24 0.10 -7.72 6.52
N ASP A 25 1.02 -6.78 6.41
CA ASP A 25 2.25 -6.80 7.21
C ASP A 25 1.94 -6.57 8.69
N LEU A 26 1.03 -5.64 9.02
CA LEU A 26 0.60 -5.41 10.40
C LEU A 26 0.00 -6.67 11.02
N MET A 27 -0.83 -7.37 10.27
CA MET A 27 -1.45 -8.60 10.75
C MET A 27 -0.42 -9.72 10.96
N LYS A 28 0.54 -9.82 10.05
CA LYS A 28 1.53 -10.89 10.09
C LYS A 28 2.62 -10.66 11.14
N ARG A 29 3.20 -9.45 11.17
CA ARG A 29 4.34 -9.17 12.06
C ARG A 29 3.93 -8.67 13.44
N TYR A 30 2.80 -7.98 13.55
CA TYR A 30 2.35 -7.35 14.80
C TYR A 30 1.12 -8.01 15.38
N ASP A 31 0.69 -9.11 14.77
CA ASP A 31 -0.42 -9.93 15.25
C ASP A 31 -1.72 -9.14 15.46
N MET A 32 -1.94 -8.17 14.59
CA MET A 32 -3.15 -7.36 14.65
C MET A 32 -4.33 -8.07 14.02
N SER A 33 -5.53 -7.78 14.53
CA SER A 33 -6.76 -8.28 13.92
C SER A 33 -7.02 -7.56 12.60
N GLN A 34 -7.84 -8.17 11.75
CA GLN A 34 -8.30 -7.57 10.50
C GLN A 34 -8.91 -6.19 10.74
N PHE A 35 -9.74 -6.08 11.77
CA PHE A 35 -10.40 -4.84 12.12
C PHE A 35 -9.40 -3.74 12.48
N GLN A 36 -8.42 -4.05 13.32
CA GLN A 36 -7.39 -3.09 13.72
C GLN A 36 -6.55 -2.64 12.55
N ALA A 37 -6.08 -3.60 11.74
CA ALA A 37 -5.23 -3.28 10.59
C ALA A 37 -5.99 -2.41 9.57
N ALA A 38 -7.23 -2.76 9.26
CA ALA A 38 -8.05 -1.98 8.33
C ALA A 38 -8.26 -0.57 8.82
N LYS A 39 -8.51 -0.40 10.12
CA LYS A 39 -8.71 0.91 10.74
C LYS A 39 -7.46 1.76 10.63
N LEU A 40 -6.30 1.20 10.93
CA LEU A 40 -5.04 1.93 10.91
C LEU A 40 -4.64 2.39 9.51
N VAL A 41 -4.94 1.58 8.48
CA VAL A 41 -4.61 1.96 7.10
C VAL A 41 -5.77 2.65 6.39
N ASN A 42 -6.86 2.89 7.08
CA ASN A 42 -8.05 3.57 6.55
C ASN A 42 -8.66 2.85 5.34
N LEU A 43 -8.88 1.54 5.50
CA LEU A 43 -9.57 0.71 4.51
C LEU A 43 -10.88 0.18 5.09
N PRO A 44 -11.90 -0.01 4.24
CA PRO A 44 -13.07 -0.77 4.68
C PRO A 44 -12.67 -2.20 5.02
N GLN A 45 -13.14 -2.72 6.15
CA GLN A 45 -12.82 -4.09 6.55
C GLN A 45 -13.23 -5.14 5.51
N PRO A 46 -14.40 -5.02 4.85
CA PRO A 46 -14.76 -5.98 3.80
C PRO A 46 -13.74 -6.05 2.66
N LEU A 47 -13.16 -4.92 2.28
CA LEU A 47 -12.15 -4.89 1.23
C LEU A 47 -10.90 -5.69 1.64
N LEU A 48 -10.43 -5.49 2.86
CA LEU A 48 -9.29 -6.23 3.39
C LEU A 48 -9.60 -7.73 3.49
N HIS A 49 -10.81 -8.07 3.93
CA HIS A 49 -11.25 -9.45 4.01
C HIS A 49 -11.21 -10.13 2.64
N TYR A 50 -11.73 -9.48 1.60
CA TYR A 50 -11.72 -10.02 0.25
C TYR A 50 -10.31 -10.17 -0.29
N ALA A 51 -9.42 -9.23 0.02
CA ALA A 51 -8.03 -9.33 -0.38
C ALA A 51 -7.32 -10.52 0.27
N LEU A 52 -7.57 -10.75 1.56
CA LEU A 52 -6.99 -11.87 2.29
C LEU A 52 -7.43 -13.23 1.75
N HIS A 53 -8.70 -13.34 1.39
CA HIS A 53 -9.27 -14.58 0.87
C HIS A 53 -9.18 -14.70 -0.64
N LYS A 54 -8.47 -13.78 -1.29
CA LYS A 54 -8.26 -13.75 -2.75
C LYS A 54 -9.56 -13.74 -3.55
N LYS A 55 -10.64 -13.26 -2.94
CA LYS A 55 -11.93 -13.13 -3.62
C LYS A 55 -12.00 -11.91 -4.52
N ARG A 56 -11.11 -10.94 -4.29
CA ARG A 56 -11.02 -9.73 -5.09
C ARG A 56 -9.57 -9.44 -5.39
N ARG A 57 -9.27 -9.23 -6.66
CA ARG A 57 -7.92 -8.86 -7.09
C ARG A 57 -7.70 -7.37 -6.83
N ILE A 58 -6.63 -7.05 -6.11
CA ILE A 58 -6.24 -5.68 -5.84
C ILE A 58 -5.19 -5.27 -6.88
N ARG A 59 -5.48 -4.20 -7.59
CA ARG A 59 -4.60 -3.69 -8.65
C ARG A 59 -3.22 -3.35 -8.09
N ASN A 60 -2.18 -3.86 -8.74
CA ASN A 60 -0.77 -3.60 -8.42
C ASN A 60 -0.27 -4.17 -7.09
N LEU A 61 -1.10 -4.91 -6.34
CA LEU A 61 -0.67 -5.50 -5.07
C LEU A 61 0.48 -6.50 -5.28
N GLU A 62 0.37 -7.36 -6.27
CA GLU A 62 1.41 -8.35 -6.56
C GLU A 62 2.73 -7.70 -6.93
N LYS A 63 2.70 -6.59 -7.66
CA LYS A 63 3.89 -5.83 -8.02
C LYS A 63 4.63 -5.33 -6.78
N LEU A 64 3.88 -4.79 -5.82
CA LEU A 64 4.47 -4.31 -4.58
C LEU A 64 5.06 -5.45 -3.76
N LEU A 65 4.36 -6.57 -3.66
CA LEU A 65 4.80 -7.69 -2.85
C LEU A 65 5.96 -8.47 -3.50
N SER A 66 6.10 -8.38 -4.82
CA SER A 66 7.16 -9.07 -5.54
C SER A 66 8.47 -8.29 -5.62
N ASP A 67 8.44 -6.98 -5.39
CA ASP A 67 9.62 -6.12 -5.45
C ASP A 67 10.25 -6.02 -4.06
N ALA A 68 11.51 -6.45 -3.94
CA ALA A 68 12.19 -6.47 -2.65
C ALA A 68 12.34 -5.08 -2.04
N ALA A 69 12.66 -4.08 -2.85
CA ALA A 69 12.80 -2.70 -2.37
C ALA A 69 11.46 -2.12 -1.93
N ALA A 70 10.39 -2.40 -2.68
CA ALA A 70 9.05 -1.96 -2.32
C ALA A 70 8.60 -2.64 -1.02
N LEU A 71 8.89 -3.93 -0.87
CA LEU A 71 8.53 -4.67 0.32
C LEU A 71 9.23 -4.13 1.57
N GLU A 72 10.52 -3.78 1.47
CA GLU A 72 11.24 -3.14 2.56
C GLU A 72 10.61 -1.81 2.94
N THR A 73 10.23 -1.02 1.95
CA THR A 73 9.57 0.27 2.17
C THR A 73 8.23 0.07 2.88
N ILE A 74 7.47 -0.93 2.45
CA ILE A 74 6.19 -1.28 3.09
C ILE A 74 6.41 -1.67 4.56
N ARG A 75 7.44 -2.47 4.84
CA ARG A 75 7.77 -2.87 6.21
C ARG A 75 8.14 -1.66 7.07
N TYR A 76 8.89 -0.73 6.52
CA TYR A 76 9.25 0.50 7.21
C TYR A 76 8.01 1.31 7.59
N PHE A 77 7.09 1.48 6.66
CA PHE A 77 5.85 2.21 6.94
C PHE A 77 4.92 1.46 7.91
N SER A 78 4.86 0.13 7.81
CA SER A 78 4.10 -0.69 8.76
C SER A 78 4.60 -0.49 10.18
N GLU A 79 5.91 -0.45 10.36
CA GLU A 79 6.52 -0.23 11.67
C GLU A 79 6.13 1.14 12.23
N ARG A 80 6.15 2.17 11.39
CA ARG A 80 5.75 3.51 11.82
C ARG A 80 4.27 3.57 12.20
N VAL A 81 3.41 2.94 11.41
CA VAL A 81 1.97 2.86 11.71
C VAL A 81 1.74 2.08 13.00
N ALA A 82 2.47 0.98 13.21
CA ALA A 82 2.35 0.19 14.44
C ALA A 82 2.73 0.98 15.68
N ARG A 83 3.62 1.96 15.54
CA ARG A 83 4.01 2.86 16.63
C ARG A 83 3.03 4.00 16.86
N GLY A 84 1.97 4.07 16.06
CA GLY A 84 0.95 5.11 16.19
C GLY A 84 1.20 6.37 15.37
N GLU A 85 2.18 6.36 14.48
CA GLU A 85 2.47 7.52 13.64
C GLU A 85 1.45 7.66 12.51
N ARG A 86 1.11 8.88 12.18
CA ARG A 86 0.29 9.18 11.01
C ARG A 86 1.19 9.33 9.79
N LEU A 87 0.84 8.62 8.73
CA LEU A 87 1.54 8.71 7.46
C LEU A 87 0.65 9.38 6.42
N SER A 88 1.24 10.26 5.62
CA SER A 88 0.54 10.81 4.47
C SER A 88 0.81 9.93 3.25
N MET A 89 -0.13 9.90 2.32
CA MET A 89 0.08 9.18 1.05
C MET A 89 1.20 9.83 0.24
N CYS A 90 1.45 11.13 0.43
CA CYS A 90 2.55 11.83 -0.24
C CYS A 90 3.92 11.27 0.17
N GLU A 91 4.10 10.98 1.45
CA GLU A 91 5.34 10.40 1.96
C GLU A 91 5.57 9.01 1.36
N ILE A 92 4.53 8.20 1.33
CA ILE A 92 4.58 6.86 0.75
C ILE A 92 4.87 6.94 -0.75
N CYS A 93 4.20 7.85 -1.44
CA CYS A 93 4.39 8.09 -2.87
C CYS A 93 5.85 8.42 -3.19
N THR A 94 6.45 9.33 -2.44
CA THR A 94 7.83 9.73 -2.64
C THR A 94 8.78 8.54 -2.47
N SER A 95 8.54 7.71 -1.46
CA SER A 95 9.39 6.56 -1.17
C SER A 95 9.28 5.46 -2.22
N LEU A 96 8.12 5.32 -2.86
CA LEU A 96 7.89 4.29 -3.88
C LEU A 96 8.03 4.81 -5.30
N ARG A 97 8.51 6.03 -5.46
CA ARG A 97 8.58 6.70 -6.75
C ARG A 97 9.33 5.91 -7.82
N LYS A 98 10.45 5.31 -7.46
CA LYS A 98 11.25 4.53 -8.41
C LYS A 98 10.49 3.36 -9.02
N LEU A 99 9.70 2.67 -8.19
CA LEU A 99 8.87 1.55 -8.66
C LEU A 99 7.83 2.03 -9.67
N VAL A 100 7.16 3.14 -9.33
CA VAL A 100 6.10 3.70 -10.19
C VAL A 100 6.68 4.24 -11.49
N GLU A 101 7.83 4.88 -11.46
CA GLU A 101 8.50 5.39 -12.65
C GLU A 101 8.88 4.26 -13.59
N ARG A 102 9.40 3.16 -13.06
CA ARG A 102 9.73 1.98 -13.88
C ARG A 102 8.50 1.40 -14.55
N ASP A 103 7.39 1.34 -13.83
CA ASP A 103 6.13 0.85 -14.36
C ASP A 103 5.60 1.76 -15.47
N THR A 104 5.73 3.06 -15.30
CA THR A 104 5.30 4.06 -16.29
C THR A 104 6.16 4.00 -17.54
N GLN A 105 7.45 3.77 -17.40
CA GLN A 105 8.38 3.69 -18.53
C GLN A 105 8.14 2.46 -19.41
N LYS A 106 7.52 1.43 -18.88
CA LYS A 106 7.19 0.22 -19.64
C LYS A 106 5.96 0.37 -20.53
N LEU A 107 5.27 1.48 -20.39
CA LEU A 107 4.13 1.78 -21.25
C LEU A 107 4.60 2.48 -22.52
#